data_8f229a12a03bcbe8e1d8e982ddc00cee
#
_entry.id   8f229a12a03bcbe8e1d8e982ddc00cee
#
_cell.length_a   1.000
_cell.length_b   1.000
_cell.length_c   1.000
_cell.angle_alpha   90.00
_cell.angle_beta   90.00
_cell.angle_gamma   90.00
#
_symmetry.space_group_name_H-M   'P 1'
#
loop_
_entity.id
_entity.type
_entity.pdbx_description
1 polymer ?
#
loop_
_entity_poly.entity_id
_entity_poly.type
_entity_poly.pdbx_seq_one_letter_code
_entity_poly.pdbx_strand_id
1 'polypeptide(L)'
;MAENKKTDISSIVTPSFESLVSSIYSAVLLNLGEIKVRGVDPISQNFEIAEFNIGLLEMLEEKTRRNLTEQERSYLEGVIRNSKAKLSEHRGKASSN
;
A
#
# COMPACT_ATOMS: atom_id res chain seq x y z
N MET A 1 16.14 9.78 -25.20
CA MET A 1 15.92 9.87 -24.72
C MET A 1 15.54 9.96 -23.82
N ALA A 2 15.59 10.06 -23.51
CA ALA A 2 15.36 10.15 -22.49
C ALA A 2 14.67 9.50 -21.94
N GLU A 3 14.62 9.10 -22.29
CA GLU A 3 14.12 8.56 -21.96
C GLU A 3 13.84 8.24 -21.10
N ASN A 4 13.77 8.34 -20.83
CA ASN A 4 13.45 7.90 -20.08
C ASN A 4 13.17 7.85 -18.85
N LYS A 5 13.39 8.74 -18.23
CA LYS A 5 13.22 8.74 -16.95
C LYS A 5 11.87 8.82 -16.58
N LYS A 6 11.13 9.71 -17.04
CA LYS A 6 9.77 9.79 -16.71
C LYS A 6 9.06 8.60 -17.21
N THR A 7 9.62 7.99 -18.16
CA THR A 7 9.06 6.75 -18.66
C THR A 7 9.73 5.56 -18.03
N ASP A 8 10.62 5.83 -17.08
CA ASP A 8 11.31 4.75 -16.43
C ASP A 8 10.43 4.13 -15.37
N ILE A 9 9.67 3.13 -15.75
CA ILE A 9 8.83 2.41 -14.82
C ILE A 9 9.50 1.16 -14.31
N SER A 10 10.79 1.03 -14.55
CA SER A 10 11.49 -0.18 -14.15
C SER A 10 11.46 -0.38 -12.65
N SER A 11 11.46 0.71 -11.87
CA SER A 11 11.41 0.57 -10.43
C SER A 11 10.05 0.06 -9.98
N ILE A 12 9.02 0.25 -10.79
CA ILE A 12 7.69 -0.21 -10.46
C ILE A 12 7.47 -1.65 -10.91
N VAL A 13 7.98 -1.97 -12.10
CA VAL A 13 7.75 -3.29 -12.66
C VAL A 13 8.87 -4.28 -12.37
N THR A 14 9.96 -3.82 -11.79
CA THR A 14 11.04 -4.71 -11.42
C THR A 14 10.62 -5.49 -10.17
N PRO A 15 10.70 -6.81 -10.20
CA PRO A 15 10.35 -7.59 -9.03
C PRO A 15 11.29 -7.25 -7.89
N SER A 16 10.73 -6.78 -6.79
CA SER A 16 11.50 -6.44 -5.60
C SER A 16 10.58 -6.51 -4.41
N PHE A 17 11.18 -6.52 -3.22
CA PHE A 17 10.38 -6.52 -2.02
C PHE A 17 9.57 -5.24 -1.93
N GLU A 18 10.19 -4.11 -2.28
CA GLU A 18 9.49 -2.84 -2.23
C GLU A 18 8.32 -2.78 -3.20
N SER A 19 8.47 -3.36 -4.38
CA SER A 19 7.36 -3.31 -5.33
C SER A 19 6.21 -4.19 -4.85
N LEU A 20 6.51 -5.29 -4.18
CA LEU A 20 5.46 -6.13 -3.60
C LEU A 20 4.71 -5.36 -2.51
N VAL A 21 5.45 -4.74 -1.60
CA VAL A 21 4.85 -3.97 -0.51
C VAL A 21 4.03 -2.81 -1.07
N SER A 22 4.58 -2.13 -2.07
CA SER A 22 3.91 -1.00 -2.69
C SER A 22 2.59 -1.43 -3.33
N SER A 23 2.59 -2.60 -3.94
CA SER A 23 1.40 -3.14 -4.58
C SER A 23 0.29 -3.38 -3.54
N ILE A 24 0.66 -3.96 -2.40
CA ILE A 24 -0.31 -4.22 -1.35
C ILE A 24 -0.79 -2.89 -0.75
N TYR A 25 0.11 -1.95 -0.57
CA TYR A 25 -0.24 -0.65 -0.03
C TYR A 25 -1.25 0.06 -0.95
N SER A 26 -1.03 -0.06 -2.27
CA SER A 26 -1.96 0.53 -3.22
C SER A 26 -3.36 -0.06 -3.06
N ALA A 27 -3.44 -1.36 -2.78
CA ALA A 27 -4.73 -1.99 -2.57
C ALA A 27 -5.39 -1.45 -1.29
N VAL A 28 -4.60 -1.18 -0.26
CA VAL A 28 -5.14 -0.56 0.95
C VAL A 28 -5.73 0.79 0.61
N LEU A 29 -4.96 1.63 -0.07
CA LEU A 29 -5.40 2.99 -0.39
C LEU A 29 -6.61 2.99 -1.29
N LEU A 30 -6.63 2.10 -2.25
CA LEU A 30 -7.76 1.99 -3.18
C LEU A 30 -9.03 1.65 -2.42
N ASN A 31 -8.96 0.69 -1.52
CA ASN A 31 -10.14 0.26 -0.78
C ASN A 31 -10.54 1.23 0.33
N LEU A 32 -9.66 2.15 0.67
CA LEU A 32 -10.02 3.23 1.57
C LEU A 32 -10.58 4.44 0.83
N GLY A 33 -10.52 4.43 -0.50
CA GLY A 33 -11.00 5.55 -1.29
C GLY A 33 -9.98 6.66 -1.44
N GLU A 34 -8.70 6.37 -1.14
CA GLU A 34 -7.65 7.38 -1.24
C GLU A 34 -7.11 7.54 -2.66
N ILE A 35 -7.28 6.51 -3.48
CA ILE A 35 -6.79 6.53 -4.85
C ILE A 35 -7.96 6.50 -5.82
N LYS A 36 -7.91 7.38 -6.80
CA LYS A 36 -8.92 7.40 -7.85
C LYS A 36 -8.23 7.16 -9.18
N VAL A 37 -8.86 6.36 -9.99
CA VAL A 37 -8.32 6.01 -11.30
C VAL A 37 -9.13 6.77 -12.36
N ARG A 38 -8.43 7.48 -13.20
CA ARG A 38 -9.08 8.27 -14.24
C ARG A 38 -9.84 7.34 -15.20
N GLY A 39 -11.07 7.70 -15.51
CA GLY A 39 -11.85 6.94 -16.46
C GLY A 39 -12.53 5.71 -15.88
N VAL A 40 -12.35 5.49 -14.60
CA VAL A 40 -12.95 4.36 -13.91
C VAL A 40 -13.84 4.89 -12.81
N ASP A 41 -15.02 4.30 -12.67
CA ASP A 41 -15.93 4.73 -11.61
C ASP A 41 -15.25 4.56 -10.26
N PRO A 42 -15.52 5.48 -9.33
CA PRO A 42 -14.95 5.38 -8.01
C PRO A 42 -15.32 4.07 -7.35
N ILE A 43 -14.36 3.47 -6.69
CA ILE A 43 -14.60 2.24 -5.97
C ILE A 43 -15.10 2.60 -4.58
N SER A 44 -16.18 1.97 -4.16
CA SER A 44 -16.70 2.19 -2.83
C SER A 44 -15.67 1.72 -1.81
N GLN A 45 -15.65 2.39 -0.68
CA GLN A 45 -14.76 1.98 0.40
C GLN A 45 -15.12 0.57 0.84
N ASN A 46 -14.09 -0.22 1.09
CA ASN A 46 -14.27 -1.56 1.60
C ASN A 46 -13.25 -1.78 2.69
N PHE A 47 -13.64 -1.49 3.92
CA PHE A 47 -12.72 -1.55 5.05
C PHE A 47 -12.26 -2.97 5.34
N GLU A 48 -13.10 -3.96 5.04
CA GLU A 48 -12.69 -5.34 5.28
C GLU A 48 -11.55 -5.75 4.36
N ILE A 49 -11.63 -5.36 3.10
CA ILE A 49 -10.55 -5.68 2.17
C ILE A 49 -9.31 -4.86 2.50
N ALA A 50 -9.49 -3.60 2.91
CA ALA A 50 -8.35 -2.81 3.35
C ALA A 50 -7.65 -3.48 4.53
N GLU A 51 -8.42 -3.95 5.50
CA GLU A 51 -7.87 -4.67 6.65
C GLU A 51 -7.16 -5.94 6.24
N PHE A 52 -7.73 -6.66 5.28
CA PHE A 52 -7.11 -7.88 4.78
C PHE A 52 -5.72 -7.56 4.23
N ASN A 53 -5.62 -6.49 3.45
CA ASN A 53 -4.34 -6.13 2.86
C ASN A 53 -3.34 -5.66 3.91
N ILE A 54 -3.81 -4.96 4.94
CA ILE A 54 -2.93 -4.59 6.04
C ILE A 54 -2.42 -5.86 6.73
N GLY A 55 -3.31 -6.84 6.86
CA GLY A 55 -2.90 -8.13 7.43
C GLY A 55 -1.84 -8.82 6.61
N LEU A 56 -1.91 -8.68 5.27
CA LEU A 56 -0.87 -9.24 4.42
C LEU A 56 0.47 -8.57 4.69
N LEU A 57 0.45 -7.25 4.89
CA LEU A 57 1.69 -6.53 5.19
C LEU A 57 2.27 -7.00 6.53
N GLU A 58 1.42 -7.19 7.50
CA GLU A 58 1.89 -7.65 8.81
C GLU A 58 2.41 -9.08 8.73
N MET A 59 1.76 -9.90 7.92
CA MET A 59 2.23 -11.26 7.71
C MET A 59 3.59 -11.26 7.04
N LEU A 60 3.79 -10.36 6.08
CA LEU A 60 5.08 -10.23 5.42
C LEU A 60 6.16 -9.82 6.43
N GLU A 61 5.81 -8.88 7.30
CA GLU A 61 6.77 -8.43 8.31
C GLU A 61 7.24 -9.60 9.17
N GLU A 62 6.32 -10.43 9.57
CA GLU A 62 6.68 -11.57 10.40
C GLU A 62 7.47 -12.62 9.62
N LYS A 63 7.02 -12.92 8.40
CA LYS A 63 7.66 -13.98 7.61
C LYS A 63 9.06 -13.60 7.12
N THR A 64 9.33 -12.33 7.00
CA THR A 64 10.63 -11.87 6.50
C THR A 64 11.52 -11.33 7.60
N ARG A 65 11.15 -11.53 8.86
CA ARG A 65 11.95 -11.05 9.96
C ARG A 65 13.37 -11.56 9.82
N ARG A 66 14.32 -10.63 9.92
CA ARG A 66 15.75 -10.93 9.82
C ARG A 66 16.23 -11.23 8.40
N ASN A 67 15.35 -11.10 7.42
CA ASN A 67 15.74 -11.33 6.03
C ASN A 67 15.66 -10.08 5.17
N LEU A 68 15.40 -8.93 5.78
CA LEU A 68 15.25 -7.70 5.02
C LEU A 68 16.45 -6.81 5.24
N THR A 69 16.80 -6.03 4.20
CA THR A 69 17.76 -4.96 4.40
C THR A 69 17.11 -3.92 5.30
N GLU A 70 17.95 -3.04 5.83
CA GLU A 70 17.44 -1.97 6.69
C GLU A 70 16.44 -1.10 5.92
N GLN A 71 16.72 -0.84 4.66
CA GLN A 71 15.84 -0.06 3.83
C GLN A 71 14.50 -0.74 3.62
N GLU A 72 14.53 -2.02 3.33
CA GLU A 72 13.29 -2.78 3.13
C GLU A 72 12.45 -2.82 4.39
N ARG A 73 13.10 -3.02 5.52
CA ARG A 73 12.39 -3.08 6.79
C ARG A 73 11.76 -1.74 7.14
N SER A 74 12.53 -0.67 6.98
CA SER A 74 12.01 0.67 7.24
C SER A 74 10.82 1.00 6.39
N TYR A 75 10.90 0.65 5.11
CA TYR A 75 9.82 0.92 4.19
C TYR A 75 8.57 0.15 4.59
N LEU A 76 8.73 -1.14 4.89
CA LEU A 76 7.58 -1.96 5.27
C LEU A 76 6.94 -1.44 6.56
N GLU A 77 7.75 -1.10 7.55
CA GLU A 77 7.22 -0.59 8.81
C GLU A 77 6.46 0.71 8.61
N GLY A 78 6.99 1.59 7.75
CA GLY A 78 6.32 2.84 7.47
C GLY A 78 4.99 2.64 6.77
N VAL A 79 4.96 1.71 5.82
CA VAL A 79 3.73 1.42 5.10
C VAL A 79 2.67 0.85 6.03
N ILE A 80 3.07 -0.06 6.92
CA ILE A 80 2.12 -0.64 7.86
C ILE A 80 1.56 0.46 8.78
N ARG A 81 2.43 1.31 9.29
CA ARG A 81 2.01 2.38 10.18
C ARG A 81 1.04 3.33 9.48
N ASN A 82 1.38 3.73 8.26
CA ASN A 82 0.54 4.64 7.51
C ASN A 82 -0.80 4.00 7.15
N SER A 83 -0.77 2.73 6.80
CA SER A 83 -1.99 2.02 6.43
C SER A 83 -2.96 1.96 7.60
N LYS A 84 -2.45 1.65 8.78
CA LYS A 84 -3.28 1.57 9.96
C LYS A 84 -3.85 2.93 10.34
N ALA A 85 -3.02 3.97 10.23
CA ALA A 85 -3.48 5.32 10.54
C ALA A 85 -4.58 5.75 9.58
N LYS A 86 -4.42 5.46 8.30
CA LYS A 86 -5.43 5.85 7.32
C LYS A 86 -6.72 5.06 7.50
N LEU A 87 -6.62 3.79 7.81
CA LEU A 87 -7.82 3.00 8.06
C LEU A 87 -8.59 3.56 9.26
N SER A 88 -7.87 3.88 10.32
CA SER A 88 -8.49 4.43 11.51
C SER A 88 -9.16 5.77 11.21
N GLU A 89 -8.48 6.60 10.43
CA GLU A 89 -9.02 7.89 10.06
C GLU A 89 -10.31 7.76 9.26
N HIS A 90 -10.31 6.88 8.27
CA HIS A 90 -11.51 6.70 7.43
C HIS A 90 -12.65 6.08 8.21
N ARG A 91 -12.35 5.15 9.10
CA ARG A 91 -13.40 4.57 9.94
C ARG A 91 -13.98 5.59 10.88
N GLY A 92 -13.15 6.48 11.39
CA GLY A 92 -13.64 7.54 12.26
C GLY A 92 -14.59 8.45 11.53
N LYS A 93 -14.26 8.82 10.30
CA LYS A 93 -15.12 9.66 9.50
C LYS A 93 -16.44 8.97 9.17
N ALA A 94 -16.37 7.69 8.84
CA ALA A 94 -17.58 6.95 8.52
C ALA A 94 -18.47 6.83 9.73
N SER A 95 -17.89 6.66 10.92
CA SER A 95 -18.67 6.52 12.14
C SER A 95 -19.30 7.82 12.62
N SER A 96 -18.70 8.94 12.26
CA SER A 96 -19.18 10.21 12.77
C SER A 96 -20.40 10.72 12.03
N ASN A 97 -20.85 10.03 11.02
CA ASN A 97 -22.11 10.36 10.35
C ASN A 97 -23.27 9.61 11.00
#